data_8f484cd34dd25c04870d748d7b64f763
#
_entry.id   8f484cd34dd25c04870d748d7b64f763
#
_cell.length_a   1.000
_cell.length_b   1.000
_cell.length_c   1.000
_cell.angle_alpha   90.00
_cell.angle_beta   90.00
_cell.angle_gamma   90.00
#
_symmetry.space_group_name_H-M   'P 1'
#
loop_
_entity.id
_entity.type
_entity.pdbx_description
1 polymer ?
#
loop_
_entity_poly.entity_id
_entity_poly.type
_entity_poly.pdbx_seq_one_letter_code
_entity_poly.pdbx_strand_id
1 'polypeptide(L)'
;MTNPLRIKKAIELKSCNALLLKVNQIGSLTESIQSAKDSYSDNWGVMVSHRSGETEDVTIADIAVGLRSGQIKTGAPCRSERLAKLNQVLRIEEELGSNAVYAGEKFRNAVNL
;
A
#
# COMPACT_ATOMS: atom_id res chain seq x y z
N MET A 1 2.96 -5.47 12.09
CA MET A 1 1.83 -6.27 11.54
C MET A 1 2.14 -6.82 10.15
N THR A 2 3.01 -6.17 9.39
CA THR A 2 3.37 -6.56 8.00
C THR A 2 4.19 -7.86 7.90
N ASN A 3 4.07 -8.76 8.83
CA ASN A 3 4.72 -10.06 8.82
C ASN A 3 3.73 -11.13 8.33
N PRO A 4 4.02 -11.91 7.27
CA PRO A 4 3.11 -12.91 6.71
C PRO A 4 2.56 -13.90 7.75
N LEU A 5 3.38 -14.31 8.72
CA LEU A 5 2.93 -15.22 9.78
C LEU A 5 1.88 -14.58 10.69
N ARG A 6 2.03 -13.27 10.98
CA ARG A 6 1.05 -12.53 11.78
C ARG A 6 -0.23 -12.27 11.00
N ILE A 7 -0.14 -12.04 9.68
CA ILE A 7 -1.31 -11.89 8.81
C ILE A 7 -2.14 -13.19 8.81
N LYS A 8 -1.49 -14.33 8.59
CA LYS A 8 -2.18 -15.65 8.64
C LYS A 8 -2.92 -15.86 9.95
N LYS A 9 -2.26 -15.59 11.07
CA LYS A 9 -2.88 -15.68 12.39
C LYS A 9 -4.08 -14.73 12.55
N ALA A 10 -3.95 -13.49 12.03
CA ALA A 10 -5.04 -12.52 12.10
C ALA A 10 -6.26 -12.95 11.25
N ILE A 11 -6.01 -13.56 10.10
CA ILE A 11 -7.04 -14.16 9.24
C ILE A 11 -7.76 -15.29 9.97
N GLU A 12 -7.01 -16.23 10.53
CA GLU A 12 -7.58 -17.37 11.31
C GLU A 12 -8.47 -16.90 12.46
N LEU A 13 -8.03 -15.85 13.16
CA LEU A 13 -8.76 -15.28 14.29
C LEU A 13 -9.85 -14.29 13.88
N LYS A 14 -9.97 -13.95 12.60
CA LYS A 14 -10.89 -12.92 12.09
C LYS A 14 -10.78 -11.59 12.85
N SER A 15 -9.54 -11.21 13.20
CA SER A 15 -9.29 -10.08 14.08
C SER A 15 -9.40 -8.71 13.41
N CYS A 16 -9.35 -8.65 12.08
CA CYS A 16 -9.48 -7.42 11.27
C CYS A 16 -9.82 -7.79 9.82
N ASN A 17 -10.00 -6.76 8.98
CA ASN A 17 -10.35 -6.92 7.57
C ASN A 17 -9.53 -6.02 6.64
N ALA A 18 -8.41 -5.49 7.13
CA ALA A 18 -7.51 -4.66 6.34
C ALA A 18 -6.08 -4.72 6.89
N LEU A 19 -5.12 -4.61 5.99
CA LEU A 19 -3.70 -4.53 6.29
C LEU A 19 -3.20 -3.10 6.12
N LEU A 20 -2.54 -2.57 7.12
CA LEU A 20 -1.69 -1.39 6.99
C LEU A 20 -0.27 -1.86 6.69
N LEU A 21 0.11 -1.80 5.41
CA LEU A 21 1.38 -2.30 4.92
C LEU A 21 2.51 -1.31 5.19
N LYS A 22 3.45 -1.68 6.02
CA LYS A 22 4.67 -0.94 6.30
C LYS A 22 5.88 -1.82 6.02
N VAL A 23 6.53 -1.61 4.89
CA VAL A 23 7.63 -2.47 4.39
C VAL A 23 8.70 -2.70 5.44
N ASN A 24 9.09 -1.67 6.19
CA ASN A 24 10.15 -1.77 7.19
C ASN A 24 9.75 -2.51 8.49
N GLN A 25 8.49 -2.92 8.64
CA GLN A 25 8.08 -3.80 9.75
C GLN A 25 8.52 -5.24 9.55
N ILE A 26 8.78 -5.66 8.33
CA ILE A 26 9.32 -6.98 7.99
C ILE A 26 10.71 -6.87 7.35
N GLY A 27 10.96 -5.81 6.59
CA GLY A 27 12.29 -5.47 6.09
C GLY A 27 12.62 -6.00 4.69
N SER A 28 11.72 -6.69 4.02
CA SER A 28 11.91 -7.10 2.62
C SER A 28 10.66 -6.85 1.79
N LEU A 29 10.85 -6.56 0.50
CA LEU A 29 9.76 -6.41 -0.47
C LEU A 29 9.04 -7.73 -0.70
N THR A 30 9.76 -8.83 -0.81
CA THR A 30 9.19 -10.17 -1.04
C THR A 30 8.15 -10.52 0.02
N GLU A 31 8.50 -10.35 1.29
CA GLU A 31 7.61 -10.65 2.41
C GLU A 31 6.47 -9.64 2.52
N SER A 32 6.73 -8.36 2.22
CA SER A 32 5.69 -7.33 2.18
C SER A 32 4.65 -7.61 1.10
N ILE A 33 5.09 -8.00 -0.09
CA ILE A 33 4.21 -8.39 -1.20
C ILE A 33 3.42 -9.65 -0.83
N GLN A 34 4.06 -10.62 -0.18
CA GLN A 34 3.37 -11.83 0.27
C GLN A 34 2.28 -11.49 1.30
N SER A 35 2.56 -10.60 2.24
CA SER A 35 1.55 -10.11 3.21
C SER A 35 0.35 -9.47 2.52
N ALA A 36 0.58 -8.68 1.47
CA ALA A 36 -0.51 -8.09 0.67
C ALA A 36 -1.31 -9.17 -0.05
N LYS A 37 -0.66 -10.13 -0.70
CA LYS A 37 -1.32 -11.24 -1.40
C LYS A 37 -2.17 -12.09 -0.45
N ASP A 38 -1.64 -12.44 0.72
CA ASP A 38 -2.37 -13.19 1.74
C ASP A 38 -3.62 -12.41 2.19
N SER A 39 -3.49 -11.10 2.38
CA SER A 39 -4.60 -10.22 2.74
C SER A 39 -5.67 -10.18 1.64
N TYR A 40 -5.29 -10.02 0.38
CA TYR A 40 -6.22 -10.03 -0.75
C TYR A 40 -6.96 -11.36 -0.90
N SER A 41 -6.28 -12.48 -0.64
CA SER A 41 -6.89 -13.82 -0.69
C SER A 41 -8.02 -14.00 0.32
N ASP A 42 -7.99 -13.23 1.41
CA ASP A 42 -9.07 -13.21 2.43
C ASP A 42 -10.00 -11.99 2.28
N ASN A 43 -10.01 -11.34 1.14
CA ASN A 43 -10.81 -10.15 0.83
C ASN A 43 -10.52 -8.93 1.74
N TRP A 44 -9.33 -8.83 2.28
CA TRP A 44 -8.91 -7.65 3.04
C TRP A 44 -8.50 -6.53 2.11
N GLY A 45 -8.77 -5.28 2.52
CA GLY A 45 -8.14 -4.12 1.92
C GLY A 45 -6.67 -3.99 2.35
N VAL A 46 -5.86 -3.37 1.51
CA VAL A 46 -4.46 -3.06 1.82
C VAL A 46 -4.23 -1.57 1.65
N MET A 47 -3.66 -0.94 2.67
CA MET A 47 -3.21 0.45 2.63
C MET A 47 -1.70 0.50 2.80
N VAL A 48 -0.99 0.94 1.78
CA VAL A 48 0.46 1.16 1.87
C VAL A 48 0.72 2.44 2.68
N SER A 49 1.63 2.36 3.64
CA SER A 49 1.81 3.43 4.62
C SER A 49 3.26 3.85 4.76
N HIS A 50 3.44 5.16 4.92
CA HIS A 50 4.67 5.75 5.40
C HIS A 50 4.90 5.49 6.90
N ARG A 51 6.02 5.98 7.40
CA ARG A 51 6.33 6.07 8.83
C ARG A 51 6.43 7.55 9.25
N SER A 52 6.38 7.82 10.54
CA SER A 52 6.52 9.19 11.06
C SER A 52 7.89 9.82 10.76
N GLY A 53 8.95 9.02 10.80
CA GLY A 53 10.32 9.43 10.47
C GLY A 53 10.68 9.08 9.02
N GLU A 54 10.09 9.78 8.06
CA GLU A 54 10.26 9.53 6.64
C GLU A 54 11.46 10.25 6.03
N THR A 55 11.86 9.76 4.84
CA THR A 55 12.80 10.39 3.91
C THR A 55 12.07 10.76 2.62
N GLU A 56 12.78 11.38 1.69
CA GLU A 56 12.22 11.71 0.36
C GLU A 56 12.20 10.53 -0.63
N ASP A 57 12.54 9.31 -0.18
CA ASP A 57 12.39 8.09 -0.97
C ASP A 57 10.91 7.89 -1.36
N VAL A 58 10.68 7.48 -2.61
CA VAL A 58 9.35 7.37 -3.20
C VAL A 58 8.86 5.94 -3.40
N THR A 59 9.64 4.95 -2.99
CA THR A 59 9.37 3.52 -3.25
C THR A 59 7.97 3.08 -2.82
N ILE A 60 7.46 3.59 -1.71
CA ILE A 60 6.10 3.20 -1.25
C ILE A 60 4.99 3.65 -2.21
N ALA A 61 5.20 4.71 -2.98
CA ALA A 61 4.24 5.12 -4.02
C ALA A 61 4.19 4.08 -5.16
N ASP A 62 5.36 3.63 -5.62
CA ASP A 62 5.47 2.57 -6.64
C ASP A 62 4.84 1.26 -6.13
N ILE A 63 5.08 0.89 -4.88
CA ILE A 63 4.49 -0.30 -4.26
C ILE A 63 2.97 -0.18 -4.19
N ALA A 64 2.43 0.97 -3.80
CA ALA A 64 0.99 1.18 -3.70
C ALA A 64 0.29 0.97 -5.05
N VAL A 65 0.85 1.52 -6.12
CA VAL A 65 0.31 1.35 -7.48
C VAL A 65 0.55 -0.07 -7.98
N GLY A 66 1.76 -0.60 -7.84
CA GLY A 66 2.12 -1.94 -8.30
C GLY A 66 1.32 -3.05 -7.64
N LEU A 67 0.97 -2.92 -6.37
CA LEU A 67 0.09 -3.84 -5.66
C LEU A 67 -1.40 -3.59 -5.93
N ARG A 68 -1.75 -2.54 -6.64
CA ARG A 68 -3.15 -2.10 -6.84
C ARG A 68 -3.88 -1.93 -5.50
N SER A 69 -3.20 -1.37 -4.51
CA SER A 69 -3.77 -1.23 -3.16
C SER A 69 -4.97 -0.27 -3.10
N GLY A 70 -5.09 0.62 -4.07
CA GLY A 70 -6.16 1.60 -4.18
C GLY A 70 -6.07 2.73 -3.17
N GLN A 71 -5.11 2.68 -2.27
CA GLN A 71 -4.98 3.67 -1.20
C GLN A 71 -3.54 3.73 -0.68
N ILE A 72 -3.12 4.92 -0.32
CA ILE A 72 -1.82 5.18 0.31
C ILE A 72 -2.01 6.14 1.48
N LYS A 73 -1.28 5.91 2.55
CA LYS A 73 -1.20 6.81 3.69
C LYS A 73 0.20 7.42 3.74
N THR A 74 0.33 8.69 3.36
CA THR A 74 1.62 9.38 3.30
C THR A 74 1.64 10.74 4.02
N GLY A 75 0.62 11.01 4.83
CA GLY A 75 0.50 12.24 5.61
C GLY A 75 -0.12 13.40 4.83
N ALA A 76 -0.17 14.57 5.46
CA ALA A 76 -0.71 15.76 4.84
C ALA A 76 0.20 16.25 3.69
N PRO A 77 -0.33 16.99 2.70
CA PRO A 77 0.45 17.51 1.58
C PRO A 77 1.32 18.72 1.99
N CYS A 78 2.15 18.52 2.98
CA CYS A 78 3.16 19.45 3.47
C CYS A 78 4.36 18.65 3.96
N ARG A 79 5.56 19.26 3.97
CA ARG A 79 6.85 18.61 4.18
C ARG A 79 7.28 17.77 2.96
N SER A 80 8.52 17.96 2.53
CA SER A 80 9.04 17.42 1.27
C SER A 80 9.04 15.89 1.19
N GLU A 81 9.28 15.21 2.31
CA GLU A 81 9.27 13.73 2.38
C GLU A 81 7.89 13.13 2.13
N ARG A 82 6.82 13.89 2.32
CA ARG A 82 5.43 13.48 2.04
C ARG A 82 5.02 13.86 0.63
N LEU A 83 5.33 15.08 0.22
CA LEU A 83 5.09 15.57 -1.14
C LEU A 83 5.82 14.74 -2.19
N ALA A 84 7.01 14.21 -1.87
CA ALA A 84 7.75 13.33 -2.75
C ALA A 84 6.92 12.13 -3.19
N LYS A 85 6.18 11.48 -2.28
CA LYS A 85 5.31 10.33 -2.58
C LYS A 85 4.12 10.75 -3.45
N LEU A 86 3.48 11.87 -3.13
CA LEU A 86 2.36 12.39 -3.91
C LEU A 86 2.79 12.76 -5.33
N ASN A 87 3.93 13.42 -5.48
CA ASN A 87 4.51 13.73 -6.79
C ASN A 87 4.88 12.47 -7.58
N GLN A 88 5.34 11.42 -6.90
CA GLN A 88 5.63 10.14 -7.55
C GLN A 88 4.36 9.48 -8.09
N VAL A 89 3.27 9.52 -7.36
CA VAL A 89 1.97 9.02 -7.86
C VAL A 89 1.55 9.76 -9.14
N LEU A 90 1.73 11.09 -9.19
CA LEU A 90 1.47 11.88 -10.40
C LEU A 90 2.35 11.44 -11.58
N ARG A 91 3.64 11.17 -11.36
CA ARG A 91 4.54 10.67 -12.41
C ARG A 91 4.11 9.30 -12.93
N ILE A 92 3.68 8.41 -12.01
CA ILE A 92 3.18 7.08 -12.39
C ILE A 92 1.89 7.22 -13.20
N GLU A 93 0.98 8.11 -12.81
CA GLU A 93 -0.23 8.40 -13.58
C GLU A 93 0.09 8.86 -15.00
N GLU A 94 1.05 9.78 -15.15
CA GLU A 94 1.52 10.26 -16.45
C GLU A 94 2.11 9.11 -17.30
N GLU A 95 2.94 8.25 -16.69
CA GLU A 95 3.54 7.09 -17.36
C GLU A 95 2.49 6.07 -17.82
N LEU A 96 1.49 5.80 -16.99
CA LEU A 96 0.40 4.86 -17.32
C LEU A 96 -0.58 5.43 -18.35
N GLY A 97 -0.74 6.74 -18.42
CA GLY A 97 -1.67 7.40 -19.35
C GLY A 97 -3.09 6.86 -19.22
N SER A 98 -3.64 6.38 -20.34
CA SER A 98 -5.00 5.81 -20.37
C SER A 98 -5.18 4.52 -19.56
N ASN A 99 -4.10 3.88 -19.13
CA ASN A 99 -4.14 2.70 -18.26
C ASN A 99 -4.23 3.06 -16.77
N ALA A 100 -4.09 4.33 -16.43
CA ALA A 100 -4.26 4.78 -15.06
C ALA A 100 -5.74 4.72 -14.66
N VAL A 101 -6.01 4.08 -13.53
CA VAL A 101 -7.38 3.94 -13.00
C VAL A 101 -7.43 4.49 -11.58
N TYR A 102 -8.33 5.43 -11.35
CA TYR A 102 -8.61 5.93 -10.00
C TYR A 102 -9.57 4.98 -9.29
N ALA A 103 -9.16 4.49 -8.12
CA ALA A 103 -9.93 3.48 -7.39
C ALA A 103 -11.31 4.00 -6.93
N GLY A 104 -11.41 5.29 -6.57
CA GLY A 104 -12.66 5.92 -6.14
C GLY A 104 -13.31 5.15 -4.99
N GLU A 105 -14.58 4.83 -5.12
CA GLU A 105 -15.35 4.10 -4.11
C GLU A 105 -14.86 2.66 -3.88
N LYS A 106 -14.13 2.10 -4.84
CA LYS A 106 -13.59 0.73 -4.76
C LYS A 106 -12.22 0.66 -4.09
N PHE A 107 -11.79 1.71 -3.42
CA PHE A 107 -10.45 1.82 -2.84
C PHE A 107 -10.06 0.64 -1.93
N ARG A 108 -11.00 -0.02 -1.27
CA ARG A 108 -10.74 -1.19 -0.42
C ARG A 108 -10.54 -2.49 -1.20
N ASN A 109 -11.05 -2.56 -2.42
CA ASN A 109 -10.98 -3.74 -3.29
C ASN A 109 -10.40 -3.41 -4.66
N ALA A 110 -9.50 -2.44 -4.73
CA ALA A 110 -8.92 -1.96 -5.98
C ALA A 110 -8.16 -3.05 -6.74
N VAL A 111 -7.69 -4.08 -6.07
CA VAL A 111 -7.03 -5.24 -6.70
C VAL A 111 -7.94 -5.93 -7.73
N ASN A 112 -9.26 -5.80 -7.59
CA ASN A 112 -10.27 -6.39 -8.47
C ASN A 112 -10.79 -5.43 -9.55
N LEU A 113 -10.18 -4.25 -9.69
CA LEU A 113 -10.53 -3.29 -10.73
C LEU A 113 -10.07 -3.72 -12.12
#